data_d07d305ead94cbc14e3d1a5a5391f251
#
_entry.id   d07d305ead94cbc14e3d1a5a5391f251
#
_cell.length_a   1.000
_cell.length_b   1.000
_cell.length_c   1.000
_cell.angle_alpha   90.00
_cell.angle_beta   90.00
_cell.angle_gamma   90.00
#
_symmetry.space_group_name_H-M   'P 1'
#
loop_
_entity.id
_entity.type
_entity.pdbx_description
1 polymer ?
#
loop_
_entity_poly.entity_id
_entity_poly.type
_entity_poly.pdbx_seq_one_letter_code
_entity_poly.pdbx_strand_id
1 'polypeptide(L)'
;MLLLTALLVVGIRFAGKTYTESMRLSEAQELCSTLTSVISDKLRFCGTVTQDENGGLTQIFIQNVGSVEGKGDAFQIGEDGQLALGDRHLLGSASYPKGLKVKSFTLRYDASTDIFSVTLEIGDRSRQTLSRTSFEVKRINRTVT
;
A
#
# COMPACT_ATOMS: atom_id res chain seq x y z
N MET A 1 29.96 -33.56 25.27
CA MET A 1 30.19 -33.41 23.82
C MET A 1 28.88 -33.47 23.03
N LEU A 2 28.04 -34.48 23.20
CA LEU A 2 26.75 -34.60 22.49
C LEU A 2 25.76 -33.47 22.80
N LEU A 3 25.67 -33.02 24.04
CA LEU A 3 24.81 -31.90 24.48
C LEU A 3 25.21 -30.57 23.83
N LEU A 4 26.50 -30.33 23.70
CA LEU A 4 27.00 -29.09 23.11
C LEU A 4 26.69 -29.02 21.59
N THR A 5 26.81 -30.16 20.90
CA THR A 5 26.48 -30.26 19.47
C THR A 5 24.98 -30.07 19.25
N ALA A 6 24.12 -30.65 20.10
CA ALA A 6 22.66 -30.46 20.04
C ALA A 6 22.26 -29.01 20.26
N LEU A 7 22.86 -28.30 21.20
CA LEU A 7 22.63 -26.87 21.46
C LEU A 7 23.03 -26.02 20.29
N LEU A 8 24.15 -26.29 19.62
CA LEU A 8 24.60 -25.58 18.44
C LEU A 8 23.61 -25.73 17.27
N VAL A 9 23.15 -26.94 17.00
CA VAL A 9 22.18 -27.21 15.92
C VAL A 9 20.86 -26.50 16.17
N VAL A 10 20.34 -26.52 17.38
CA VAL A 10 19.12 -25.81 17.77
C VAL A 10 19.31 -24.28 17.64
N GLY A 11 20.45 -23.77 18.07
CA GLY A 11 20.79 -22.34 17.96
C GLY A 11 20.85 -21.86 16.50
N ILE A 12 21.44 -22.64 15.62
CA ILE A 12 21.54 -22.31 14.19
C ILE A 12 20.15 -22.30 13.53
N ARG A 13 19.31 -23.28 13.82
CA ARG A 13 17.94 -23.34 13.29
C ARG A 13 17.09 -22.16 13.78
N PHE A 14 17.19 -21.82 15.05
CA PHE A 14 16.48 -20.69 15.63
C PHE A 14 16.94 -19.36 15.04
N ALA A 15 18.25 -19.15 14.89
CA ALA A 15 18.81 -17.95 14.28
C ALA A 15 18.38 -17.81 12.82
N GLY A 16 18.38 -18.89 12.04
CA GLY A 16 17.93 -18.89 10.65
C GLY A 16 16.46 -18.55 10.52
N LYS A 17 15.59 -19.08 11.38
CA LYS A 17 14.16 -18.77 11.39
C LYS A 17 13.92 -17.29 11.75
N THR A 18 14.59 -16.78 12.78
CA THR A 18 14.50 -15.39 13.21
C THR A 18 14.98 -14.44 12.10
N TYR A 19 16.07 -14.79 11.42
CA TYR A 19 16.60 -14.01 10.31
C TYR A 19 15.61 -13.93 9.15
N THR A 20 14.99 -15.06 8.77
CA THR A 20 13.98 -15.10 7.71
C THR A 20 12.75 -14.25 8.04
N GLU A 21 12.26 -14.33 9.27
CA GLU A 21 11.14 -13.51 9.74
C GLU A 21 11.48 -12.02 9.75
N SER A 22 12.67 -11.66 10.24
CA SER A 22 13.16 -10.26 10.23
C SER A 22 13.29 -9.72 8.82
N MET A 23 13.81 -10.52 7.90
CA MET A 23 13.96 -10.15 6.49
C MET A 23 12.61 -9.90 5.84
N ARG A 24 11.63 -10.77 6.10
CA ARG A 24 10.27 -10.63 5.57
C ARG A 24 9.58 -9.37 6.10
N LEU A 25 9.73 -9.06 7.38
CA LEU A 25 9.23 -7.82 7.98
C LEU A 25 9.88 -6.59 7.36
N SER A 26 11.19 -6.65 7.14
CA SER A 26 11.95 -5.57 6.51
C SER A 26 11.49 -5.33 5.07
N GLU A 27 11.29 -6.39 4.30
CA GLU A 27 10.76 -6.32 2.94
C GLU A 27 9.35 -5.74 2.91
N ALA A 28 8.50 -6.13 3.85
CA ALA A 28 7.15 -5.60 3.98
C ALA A 28 7.16 -4.11 4.32
N GLN A 29 8.04 -3.66 5.20
CA GLN A 29 8.21 -2.25 5.55
C GLN A 29 8.72 -1.44 4.36
N GLU A 30 9.66 -1.97 3.61
CA GLU A 30 10.19 -1.33 2.41
C GLU A 30 9.12 -1.18 1.33
N LEU A 31 8.35 -2.23 1.08
CA LEU A 31 7.22 -2.19 0.14
C LEU A 31 6.17 -1.18 0.59
N CYS A 32 5.83 -1.17 1.87
CA CYS A 32 4.88 -0.23 2.46
C CYS A 32 5.36 1.21 2.29
N SER A 33 6.63 1.48 2.54
CA SER A 33 7.25 2.79 2.38
C SER A 33 7.25 3.25 0.91
N THR A 34 7.58 2.36 -0.01
CA THR A 34 7.56 2.64 -1.45
C THR A 34 6.16 2.96 -1.94
N LEU A 35 5.17 2.15 -1.54
CA LEU A 35 3.77 2.40 -1.88
C LEU A 35 3.28 3.72 -1.28
N THR A 36 3.66 4.03 -0.05
CA THR A 36 3.33 5.30 0.62
C THR A 36 3.81 6.49 -0.21
N SER A 37 5.05 6.45 -0.68
CA SER A 37 5.61 7.51 -1.52
C SER A 37 4.86 7.67 -2.84
N VAL A 38 4.58 6.57 -3.53
CA VAL A 38 3.86 6.60 -4.82
C VAL A 38 2.44 7.09 -4.63
N ILE A 39 1.73 6.58 -3.62
CA ILE A 39 0.36 7.01 -3.31
C ILE A 39 0.33 8.48 -2.93
N SER A 40 1.26 8.93 -2.09
CA SER A 40 1.36 10.33 -1.69
C SER A 40 1.54 11.27 -2.87
N ASP A 41 2.41 10.91 -3.81
CA ASP A 41 2.63 11.71 -5.02
C ASP A 41 1.38 11.77 -5.90
N LYS A 42 0.70 10.64 -6.08
CA LYS A 42 -0.54 10.59 -6.87
C LYS A 42 -1.65 11.45 -6.26
N LEU A 43 -1.81 11.40 -4.95
CA LEU A 43 -2.84 12.16 -4.24
C LEU A 43 -2.50 13.65 -4.15
N ARG A 44 -1.23 13.96 -3.91
CA ARG A 44 -0.76 15.34 -3.76
C ARG A 44 -0.93 16.15 -5.02
N PHE A 45 -0.67 15.54 -6.16
CA PHE A 45 -0.67 16.22 -7.47
C PHE A 45 -1.89 15.88 -8.34
N CYS A 46 -2.94 15.27 -7.78
CA CYS A 46 -4.16 15.04 -8.55
C CYS A 46 -4.90 16.35 -8.82
N GLY A 47 -5.54 16.46 -9.99
CA GLY A 47 -6.28 17.66 -10.39
C GLY A 47 -7.67 17.70 -9.82
N THR A 48 -8.46 16.64 -10.06
CA THR A 48 -9.87 16.58 -9.66
C THR A 48 -10.10 15.37 -8.77
N VAL A 49 -10.93 15.56 -7.75
CA VAL A 49 -11.35 14.50 -6.82
C VAL A 49 -12.87 14.40 -6.90
N THR A 50 -13.37 13.22 -7.21
CA THR A 50 -14.81 12.93 -7.25
C THR A 50 -15.12 11.85 -6.22
N GLN A 51 -16.11 12.09 -5.37
CA GLN A 51 -16.63 11.11 -4.43
C GLN A 51 -17.95 10.58 -4.94
N ASP A 52 -18.09 9.27 -4.99
CA ASP A 52 -19.31 8.61 -5.42
C ASP A 52 -19.74 7.62 -4.35
N GLU A 53 -20.99 7.74 -3.90
CA GLU A 53 -21.57 6.81 -2.93
C GLU A 53 -22.36 5.74 -3.67
N ASN A 54 -21.91 4.51 -3.54
CA ASN A 54 -22.59 3.37 -4.15
C ASN A 54 -22.77 2.27 -3.10
N GLY A 55 -24.03 1.97 -2.79
CA GLY A 55 -24.36 0.91 -1.82
C GLY A 55 -23.84 1.16 -0.41
N GLY A 56 -23.72 2.41 0.03
CA GLY A 56 -23.23 2.77 1.36
C GLY A 56 -21.71 2.83 1.47
N LEU A 57 -21.00 2.58 0.37
CA LEU A 57 -19.54 2.71 0.29
C LEU A 57 -19.19 3.95 -0.51
N THR A 58 -18.32 4.78 0.03
CA THR A 58 -17.80 5.95 -0.68
C THR A 58 -16.60 5.55 -1.51
N GLN A 59 -16.71 5.70 -2.83
CA GLN A 59 -15.57 5.55 -3.73
C GLN A 59 -14.99 6.90 -4.08
N ILE A 60 -13.66 6.98 -4.08
CA ILE A 60 -12.94 8.20 -4.40
C ILE A 60 -12.22 8.01 -5.72
N PHE A 61 -12.55 8.85 -6.70
CA PHE A 61 -11.93 8.88 -8.01
C PHE A 61 -11.02 10.09 -8.11
N ILE A 62 -9.82 9.90 -8.58
CA ILE A 62 -8.86 10.98 -8.82
C ILE A 62 -8.52 11.07 -10.30
N GLN A 63 -8.30 12.29 -10.76
CA GLN A 63 -7.99 12.56 -12.15
C GLN A 63 -6.76 13.44 -12.22
N ASN A 64 -5.86 13.14 -13.14
CA ASN A 64 -4.67 13.97 -13.37
C ASN A 64 -5.06 15.33 -13.95
N VAL A 65 -4.22 16.33 -13.70
CA VAL A 65 -4.37 17.66 -14.29
C VAL A 65 -4.30 17.55 -15.82
N GLY A 66 -5.28 18.11 -16.50
CA GLY A 66 -5.33 18.11 -17.96
C GLY A 66 -5.98 16.88 -18.59
N SER A 67 -6.44 15.93 -17.81
CA SER A 67 -7.25 14.82 -18.32
C SER A 67 -8.65 15.32 -18.71
N VAL A 68 -9.09 14.94 -19.87
CA VAL A 68 -10.38 15.38 -20.41
C VAL A 68 -11.42 14.28 -20.22
N GLU A 69 -12.52 14.64 -19.57
CA GLU A 69 -13.77 13.90 -19.43
C GLU A 69 -13.70 12.55 -18.69
N GLY A 70 -14.55 12.40 -17.69
CA GLY A 70 -14.79 11.20 -16.90
C GLY A 70 -14.63 11.43 -15.41
N LYS A 71 -14.98 10.39 -14.63
CA LYS A 71 -14.86 10.43 -13.17
C LYS A 71 -13.41 10.31 -12.67
N GLY A 72 -12.48 9.93 -13.55
CA GLY A 72 -11.12 9.58 -13.16
C GLY A 72 -11.00 8.13 -12.75
N ASP A 73 -9.93 7.80 -12.06
CA ASP A 73 -9.59 6.45 -11.65
C ASP A 73 -9.65 6.30 -10.13
N ALA A 74 -10.04 5.12 -9.65
CA ALA A 74 -10.04 4.74 -8.24
C ALA A 74 -8.91 3.76 -7.94
N PHE A 75 -8.39 3.82 -6.72
CA PHE A 75 -7.45 2.81 -6.24
C PHE A 75 -8.18 1.50 -5.99
N GLN A 76 -7.57 0.40 -6.41
CA GLN A 76 -8.11 -0.93 -6.21
C GLN A 76 -7.00 -1.95 -6.01
N ILE A 77 -7.32 -3.01 -5.27
CA ILE A 77 -6.42 -4.16 -5.10
C ILE A 77 -6.86 -5.21 -6.11
N GLY A 78 -5.93 -5.59 -7.00
CA GLY A 78 -6.18 -6.63 -8.00
C GLY A 78 -6.19 -8.03 -7.41
N GLU A 79 -6.56 -9.01 -8.22
CA GLU A 79 -6.56 -10.43 -7.83
C GLU A 79 -5.15 -10.92 -7.45
N ASP A 80 -4.14 -10.31 -8.01
CA ASP A 80 -2.73 -10.57 -7.71
C ASP A 80 -2.27 -9.97 -6.37
N GLY A 81 -3.13 -9.21 -5.69
CA GLY A 81 -2.81 -8.51 -4.45
C GLY A 81 -1.95 -7.26 -4.65
N GLN A 82 -1.87 -6.74 -5.86
CA GLN A 82 -1.14 -5.52 -6.18
C GLN A 82 -2.08 -4.33 -6.25
N LEU A 83 -1.62 -3.19 -5.75
CA LEU A 83 -2.41 -1.96 -5.76
C LEU A 83 -2.31 -1.28 -7.13
N ALA A 84 -3.45 -0.90 -7.67
CA ALA A 84 -3.56 -0.23 -8.95
C ALA A 84 -4.43 1.02 -8.85
N LEU A 85 -4.16 1.98 -9.70
CA LEU A 85 -5.00 3.14 -9.92
C LEU A 85 -5.69 2.98 -11.28
N GLY A 86 -6.98 2.66 -11.26
CA GLY A 86 -7.68 2.24 -12.47
C GLY A 86 -7.10 0.95 -13.04
N ASP A 87 -6.69 0.96 -14.29
CA ASP A 87 -6.07 -0.19 -14.97
C ASP A 87 -4.54 -0.21 -14.86
N ARG A 88 -3.96 0.76 -14.17
CA ARG A 88 -2.51 0.91 -14.09
C ARG A 88 -1.99 0.51 -12.72
N HIS A 89 -1.08 -0.45 -12.68
CA HIS A 89 -0.37 -0.78 -11.45
C HIS A 89 0.51 0.38 -11.00
N LEU A 90 0.50 0.67 -9.69
CA LEU A 90 1.36 1.71 -9.11
C LEU A 90 2.83 1.30 -9.12
N LEU A 91 3.10 0.02 -8.90
CA LEU A 91 4.44 -0.55 -8.97
C LEU A 91 4.43 -1.72 -9.94
N GLY A 92 5.57 -1.98 -10.58
CA GLY A 92 5.75 -3.19 -11.38
C GLY A 92 5.72 -4.44 -10.52
N SER A 93 5.32 -5.57 -11.11
CA SER A 93 5.26 -6.86 -10.40
C SER A 93 6.58 -7.26 -9.74
N ALA A 94 7.71 -6.89 -10.35
CA ALA A 94 9.05 -7.15 -9.81
C ALA A 94 9.36 -6.38 -8.52
N SER A 95 8.62 -5.30 -8.25
CA SER A 95 8.79 -4.50 -7.03
C SER A 95 8.15 -5.14 -5.80
N TYR A 96 7.28 -6.13 -5.99
CA TYR A 96 6.67 -6.86 -4.89
C TYR A 96 7.53 -8.07 -4.52
N PRO A 97 8.07 -8.13 -3.29
CA PRO A 97 8.78 -9.32 -2.83
C PRO A 97 7.87 -10.54 -2.87
N LYS A 98 8.47 -11.71 -3.09
CA LYS A 98 7.74 -12.97 -3.23
C LYS A 98 6.88 -13.26 -2.00
N GLY A 99 5.60 -13.46 -2.21
CA GLY A 99 4.64 -13.78 -1.15
C GLY A 99 4.07 -12.58 -0.40
N LEU A 100 4.51 -11.37 -0.72
CA LEU A 100 3.95 -10.15 -0.12
C LEU A 100 2.88 -9.54 -1.03
N LYS A 101 1.80 -9.08 -0.41
CA LYS A 101 0.66 -8.50 -1.10
C LYS A 101 0.08 -7.35 -0.29
N VAL A 102 -0.63 -6.45 -0.96
CA VAL A 102 -1.45 -5.45 -0.28
C VAL A 102 -2.67 -6.16 0.29
N LYS A 103 -2.74 -6.22 1.60
CA LYS A 103 -3.83 -6.89 2.33
C LYS A 103 -5.07 -6.01 2.40
N SER A 104 -4.91 -4.73 2.69
CA SER A 104 -6.00 -3.77 2.68
C SER A 104 -5.51 -2.38 2.32
N PHE A 105 -6.42 -1.59 1.77
CA PHE A 105 -6.20 -0.20 1.42
C PHE A 105 -7.47 0.57 1.69
N THR A 106 -7.38 1.63 2.51
CA THR A 106 -8.49 2.51 2.82
C THR A 106 -8.11 3.94 2.49
N LEU A 107 -8.96 4.62 1.75
CA LEU A 107 -8.78 6.01 1.37
C LEU A 107 -10.02 6.80 1.76
N ARG A 108 -9.79 7.92 2.45
CA ARG A 108 -10.83 8.90 2.78
C ARG A 108 -10.38 10.27 2.32
N TYR A 109 -11.34 11.08 1.95
CA TYR A 109 -11.08 12.45 1.51
C TYR A 109 -11.99 13.42 2.24
N ASP A 110 -11.40 14.46 2.81
CA ASP A 110 -12.12 15.56 3.44
C ASP A 110 -12.07 16.78 2.50
N ALA A 111 -13.21 17.09 1.90
CA ALA A 111 -13.32 18.20 0.95
C ALA A 111 -13.12 19.58 1.60
N SER A 112 -13.41 19.71 2.90
CA SER A 112 -13.28 20.99 3.62
C SER A 112 -11.81 21.35 3.84
N THR A 113 -10.95 20.37 4.10
CA THR A 113 -9.52 20.56 4.36
C THR A 113 -8.64 20.21 3.16
N ASP A 114 -9.21 19.53 2.16
CA ASP A 114 -8.50 19.01 0.98
C ASP A 114 -7.41 18.00 1.36
N ILE A 115 -7.71 17.18 2.38
CA ILE A 115 -6.78 16.17 2.93
C ILE A 115 -7.31 14.77 2.66
N PHE A 116 -6.43 13.91 2.16
CA PHE A 116 -6.66 12.48 2.03
C PHE A 116 -6.10 11.75 3.26
N SER A 117 -6.86 10.83 3.81
CA SER A 117 -6.41 9.92 4.87
C SER A 117 -6.29 8.51 4.29
N VAL A 118 -5.11 7.91 4.42
CA VAL A 118 -4.78 6.62 3.82
C VAL A 118 -4.35 5.65 4.89
N THR A 119 -4.88 4.43 4.84
CA THR A 119 -4.40 3.31 5.64
C THR A 119 -4.06 2.16 4.71
N LEU A 120 -2.85 1.63 4.84
CA LEU A 120 -2.30 0.59 3.99
C LEU A 120 -1.77 -0.55 4.85
N GLU A 121 -2.13 -1.78 4.53
CA GLU A 121 -1.63 -2.99 5.18
C GLU A 121 -0.99 -3.92 4.16
N ILE A 122 0.20 -4.39 4.48
CA ILE A 122 0.92 -5.39 3.71
C ILE A 122 0.88 -6.71 4.48
N GLY A 123 0.53 -7.77 3.80
CA GLY A 123 0.44 -9.10 4.39
C GLY A 123 1.13 -10.16 3.55
N ASP A 124 1.25 -11.35 4.12
CA ASP A 124 1.78 -12.53 3.46
C ASP A 124 0.64 -13.43 2.91
N ARG A 125 1.01 -14.60 2.39
CA ARG A 125 0.02 -15.57 1.86
C ARG A 125 -0.91 -16.13 2.93
N SER A 126 -0.50 -16.12 4.19
CA SER A 126 -1.33 -16.56 5.33
C SER A 126 -2.29 -15.48 5.83
N ARG A 127 -2.34 -14.34 5.16
CA ARG A 127 -3.14 -13.15 5.51
C ARG A 127 -2.73 -12.52 6.85
N GLN A 128 -1.52 -12.78 7.30
CA GLN A 128 -0.95 -12.11 8.46
C GLN A 128 -0.47 -10.72 8.07
N THR A 129 -0.85 -9.69 8.82
CA THR A 129 -0.37 -8.33 8.61
C THR A 129 1.08 -8.21 9.05
N LEU A 130 1.97 -7.88 8.13
CA LEU A 130 3.40 -7.71 8.38
C LEU A 130 3.80 -6.25 8.56
N SER A 131 3.11 -5.35 7.87
CA SER A 131 3.34 -3.91 7.99
C SER A 131 2.04 -3.16 7.80
N ARG A 132 1.86 -2.11 8.57
CA ARG A 132 0.70 -1.22 8.48
C ARG A 132 1.18 0.23 8.60
N THR A 133 0.63 1.10 7.78
CA THR A 133 0.87 2.54 7.87
C THR A 133 -0.41 3.32 7.68
N SER A 134 -0.51 4.44 8.38
CA SER A 134 -1.59 5.42 8.21
C SER A 134 -0.95 6.78 8.04
N PHE A 135 -1.38 7.51 7.03
CA PHE A 135 -0.82 8.83 6.74
C PHE A 135 -1.86 9.74 6.11
N GLU A 136 -1.58 11.03 6.13
CA GLU A 136 -2.41 12.05 5.52
C GLU A 136 -1.64 12.76 4.41
N VAL A 137 -2.35 13.08 3.34
CA VAL A 137 -1.79 13.80 2.18
C VAL A 137 -2.67 14.99 1.88
N LYS A 138 -2.09 16.18 1.86
CA LYS A 138 -2.80 17.38 1.43
C LYS A 138 -2.59 17.60 -0.05
N ARG A 139 -3.68 17.80 -0.78
CA ARG A 139 -3.62 18.10 -2.21
C ARG A 139 -3.02 19.50 -2.43
N ILE A 140 -2.00 19.58 -3.26
CA ILE A 140 -1.32 20.84 -3.58
C ILE A 140 -1.92 21.47 -4.83
N ASN A 141 -2.31 20.64 -5.78
CA ASN A 141 -2.75 21.09 -7.10
C ASN A 141 -4.25 21.43 -7.08
N ARG A 142 -4.57 22.67 -6.79
CA ARG A 142 -5.95 23.16 -6.88
C ARG A 142 -6.21 23.60 -8.32
N THR A 143 -7.29 23.08 -8.89
CA THR A 143 -7.83 23.65 -10.11
C THR A 143 -8.35 25.04 -9.75
N VAL A 144 -7.64 26.08 -10.18
CA VAL A 144 -8.12 27.45 -10.02
C VAL A 144 -9.21 27.65 -11.07
N THR A 145 -10.44 27.71 -10.62
CA THR A 145 -11.58 28.14 -11.46
C THR A 145 -11.71 29.64 -11.39
#